data_0b6c5a59fafb2db81351159699ff2df7
#
_entry.id   0b6c5a59fafb2db81351159699ff2df7
#
_cell.length_a   1.000
_cell.length_b   1.000
_cell.length_c   1.000
_cell.angle_alpha   90.00
_cell.angle_beta   90.00
_cell.angle_gamma   90.00
#
_symmetry.space_group_name_H-M   'P 1'
#
loop_
_entity.id
_entity.type
_entity.pdbx_description
1 polymer ?
#
loop_
_entity_poly.entity_id
_entity_poly.type
_entity_poly.pdbx_seq_one_letter_code
_entity_poly.pdbx_strand_id
1 'polypeptide(L)'
;MSILSQFDPEVATAITHETERQEFNLELIASENFVSEAVLEAQGSILTNKYAEGYPGKRYYGGCEHVDVVEQLAIDRAKELFGAEHANVQPHSGSQANMAVYFAACKPGDTILGMNLSHGGHLTHGSPVNFSGKLFNIVPYGVSPETETIDYAEVERLAVENKPKMIVVGASAYPRIIDFPAFRAIADKVGAVVMVDMAHFAGLVAAGVHPSPIPYAEFVTTTTHKTLRGPRGGMILCREEFAKTVNSQIFPGIQGGPLMHVIAAKAVAFKEALQPEFKVYQQQIVDNAKALAAALTKRGFKLTSGGTDNHLMLINFSGTEITGKAAEEALDKAGITVNKNTVPFETRSPFVTSGIRVGTPAATSHGLKETEMEQVAGFIADAVANIGNDEKLAAIKLQVNQMMKKFPLYAQRLK
;
A
#
# COMPACT_ATOMS: atom_id res chain seq x y z
N MET A 1 -33.96 7.91 5.82
CA MET A 1 -33.50 6.51 6.10
C MET A 1 -33.08 5.88 4.78
N SER A 2 -31.93 5.24 4.72
CA SER A 2 -31.47 4.53 3.54
C SER A 2 -32.23 3.20 3.35
N ILE A 3 -32.24 2.65 2.13
CA ILE A 3 -32.82 1.31 1.87
C ILE A 3 -32.17 0.26 2.78
N LEU A 4 -30.85 0.34 2.95
CA LEU A 4 -30.09 -0.60 3.79
C LEU A 4 -30.55 -0.52 5.25
N SER A 5 -30.75 0.67 5.81
CA SER A 5 -31.16 0.82 7.22
C SER A 5 -32.58 0.30 7.49
N GLN A 6 -33.40 0.18 6.45
CA GLN A 6 -34.74 -0.42 6.55
C GLN A 6 -34.69 -1.93 6.42
N PHE A 7 -33.80 -2.46 5.58
CA PHE A 7 -33.71 -3.89 5.26
C PHE A 7 -32.80 -4.67 6.21
N ASP A 8 -31.62 -4.10 6.50
CA ASP A 8 -30.62 -4.69 7.39
C ASP A 8 -30.03 -3.61 8.32
N PRO A 9 -30.71 -3.33 9.44
CA PRO A 9 -30.28 -2.32 10.38
C PRO A 9 -28.97 -2.67 11.09
N GLU A 10 -28.60 -3.93 11.21
CA GLU A 10 -27.35 -4.35 11.86
C GLU A 10 -26.14 -3.97 11.00
N VAL A 11 -26.18 -4.28 9.70
CA VAL A 11 -25.14 -3.88 8.76
C VAL A 11 -25.11 -2.34 8.61
N ALA A 12 -26.26 -1.68 8.54
CA ALA A 12 -26.33 -0.22 8.47
C ALA A 12 -25.68 0.45 9.69
N THR A 13 -25.94 -0.09 10.89
CA THR A 13 -25.34 0.39 12.14
C THR A 13 -23.82 0.20 12.15
N ALA A 14 -23.32 -0.96 11.74
CA ALA A 14 -21.89 -1.21 11.64
C ALA A 14 -21.18 -0.23 10.67
N ILE A 15 -21.80 0.05 9.52
CA ILE A 15 -21.28 1.03 8.56
C ILE A 15 -21.29 2.45 9.16
N THR A 16 -22.32 2.83 9.91
CA THR A 16 -22.39 4.12 10.59
C THR A 16 -21.26 4.26 11.61
N HIS A 17 -21.05 3.26 12.47
CA HIS A 17 -19.96 3.27 13.45
C HIS A 17 -18.58 3.32 12.79
N GLU A 18 -18.37 2.61 11.67
CA GLU A 18 -17.11 2.69 10.92
C GLU A 18 -16.95 4.06 10.28
N THR A 19 -18.02 4.69 9.79
CA THR A 19 -17.99 6.08 9.30
C THR A 19 -17.59 7.06 10.41
N GLU A 20 -18.17 6.90 11.62
CA GLU A 20 -17.78 7.68 12.79
C GLU A 20 -16.30 7.47 13.17
N ARG A 21 -15.83 6.22 13.14
CA ARG A 21 -14.43 5.90 13.41
C ARG A 21 -13.50 6.59 12.41
N GLN A 22 -13.79 6.49 11.11
CA GLN A 22 -13.00 7.11 10.05
C GLN A 22 -13.05 8.63 10.12
N GLU A 23 -14.16 9.22 10.52
CA GLU A 23 -14.32 10.68 10.63
C GLU A 23 -13.61 11.27 11.85
N PHE A 24 -13.61 10.57 12.99
CA PHE A 24 -13.20 11.15 14.26
C PHE A 24 -11.90 10.58 14.85
N ASN A 25 -11.43 9.42 14.40
CA ASN A 25 -10.13 8.89 14.82
C ASN A 25 -9.04 9.32 13.83
N LEU A 26 -7.81 9.34 14.32
CA LEU A 26 -6.63 9.63 13.51
C LEU A 26 -6.08 8.34 12.90
N GLU A 27 -6.25 8.17 11.59
CA GLU A 27 -5.74 7.02 10.84
C GLU A 27 -4.31 7.25 10.39
N LEU A 28 -3.39 6.42 10.88
CA LEU A 28 -1.96 6.45 10.56
C LEU A 28 -1.42 5.11 10.04
N ILE A 29 -2.28 4.13 9.73
CA ILE A 29 -1.85 2.92 9.03
C ILE A 29 -1.36 3.32 7.63
N ALA A 30 -0.07 3.10 7.35
CA ALA A 30 0.59 3.54 6.13
C ALA A 30 0.00 2.97 4.83
N SER A 31 -0.76 1.88 4.92
CA SER A 31 -1.43 1.19 3.80
C SER A 31 -2.92 1.53 3.67
N GLU A 32 -3.44 2.45 4.48
CA GLU A 32 -4.82 2.91 4.42
C GLU A 32 -4.94 4.32 3.86
N ASN A 33 -6.08 4.59 3.25
CA ASN A 33 -6.43 5.89 2.68
C ASN A 33 -7.95 6.00 2.52
N PHE A 34 -8.42 7.21 2.28
CA PHE A 34 -9.83 7.54 2.11
C PHE A 34 -10.10 7.96 0.67
N VAL A 35 -11.02 7.24 0.02
CA VAL A 35 -11.41 7.51 -1.37
C VAL A 35 -12.43 8.63 -1.44
N SER A 36 -12.58 9.23 -2.63
CA SER A 36 -13.62 10.24 -2.89
C SER A 36 -15.03 9.63 -2.92
N GLU A 37 -16.05 10.48 -2.79
CA GLU A 37 -17.44 10.08 -2.99
C GLU A 37 -17.71 9.52 -4.38
N ALA A 38 -17.05 10.05 -5.42
CA ALA A 38 -17.18 9.55 -6.79
C ALA A 38 -16.66 8.11 -6.94
N VAL A 39 -15.56 7.77 -6.24
CA VAL A 39 -15.04 6.41 -6.20
C VAL A 39 -16.01 5.48 -5.47
N LEU A 40 -16.60 5.92 -4.35
CA LEU A 40 -17.60 5.14 -3.61
C LEU A 40 -18.88 4.92 -4.41
N GLU A 41 -19.36 5.93 -5.16
CA GLU A 41 -20.51 5.83 -6.04
C GLU A 41 -20.28 4.82 -7.17
N ALA A 42 -19.13 4.89 -7.83
CA ALA A 42 -18.75 3.92 -8.86
C ALA A 42 -18.65 2.49 -8.30
N GLN A 43 -18.08 2.33 -7.11
CA GLN A 43 -17.94 1.06 -6.40
C GLN A 43 -19.31 0.45 -6.06
N GLY A 44 -20.29 1.26 -5.68
CA GLY A 44 -21.65 0.83 -5.36
C GLY A 44 -22.61 0.72 -6.55
N SER A 45 -22.09 0.77 -7.79
CA SER A 45 -22.92 0.77 -8.99
C SER A 45 -23.46 -0.59 -9.38
N ILE A 46 -24.46 -0.60 -10.28
CA ILE A 46 -25.07 -1.83 -10.86
C ILE A 46 -24.08 -2.68 -11.68
N LEU A 47 -22.88 -2.19 -11.96
CA LEU A 47 -21.84 -2.92 -12.67
C LEU A 47 -21.40 -4.19 -11.93
N THR A 48 -21.69 -4.30 -10.64
CA THR A 48 -21.52 -5.52 -9.85
C THR A 48 -22.29 -6.72 -10.40
N ASN A 49 -23.38 -6.47 -11.15
CA ASN A 49 -24.24 -7.53 -11.71
C ASN A 49 -23.67 -8.13 -12.99
N LYS A 50 -22.66 -7.51 -13.64
CA LYS A 50 -22.21 -7.91 -14.97
C LYS A 50 -21.08 -8.92 -14.94
N TYR A 51 -21.31 -10.07 -15.57
CA TYR A 51 -20.28 -11.09 -15.81
C TYR A 51 -19.54 -10.78 -17.12
N ALA A 52 -18.22 -10.51 -17.05
CA ALA A 52 -17.43 -9.97 -18.17
C ALA A 52 -16.07 -10.68 -18.35
N GLU A 53 -16.05 -12.04 -18.31
CA GLU A 53 -14.83 -12.81 -18.58
C GLU A 53 -14.23 -12.46 -19.95
N GLY A 54 -12.92 -12.40 -20.01
CA GLY A 54 -12.16 -11.92 -21.16
C GLY A 54 -11.73 -10.46 -20.98
N TYR A 55 -11.58 -9.74 -22.09
CA TYR A 55 -11.04 -8.38 -22.13
C TYR A 55 -11.90 -7.50 -23.05
N PRO A 56 -11.80 -6.17 -23.03
CA PRO A 56 -12.57 -5.28 -23.89
C PRO A 56 -12.53 -5.71 -25.36
N GLY A 57 -13.70 -5.83 -25.99
CA GLY A 57 -13.85 -6.30 -27.37
C GLY A 57 -13.62 -7.80 -27.59
N LYS A 58 -13.24 -8.56 -26.56
CA LYS A 58 -12.95 -10.00 -26.60
C LYS A 58 -13.52 -10.70 -25.37
N ARG A 59 -14.83 -10.55 -25.13
CA ARG A 59 -15.53 -11.17 -23.99
C ARG A 59 -16.09 -12.53 -24.35
N TYR A 60 -16.22 -13.37 -23.34
CA TYR A 60 -16.90 -14.67 -23.45
C TYR A 60 -18.41 -14.55 -23.30
N TYR A 61 -18.93 -13.39 -22.87
CA TYR A 61 -20.35 -13.12 -22.62
C TYR A 61 -20.83 -11.93 -23.43
N GLY A 62 -22.10 -11.95 -23.81
CA GLY A 62 -22.77 -10.81 -24.46
C GLY A 62 -23.13 -9.68 -23.50
N GLY A 63 -23.55 -8.53 -24.04
CA GLY A 63 -23.97 -7.37 -23.25
C GLY A 63 -22.83 -6.66 -22.50
N CYS A 64 -21.63 -6.66 -23.07
CA CYS A 64 -20.44 -6.06 -22.43
C CYS A 64 -20.06 -4.69 -23.01
N GLU A 65 -20.83 -4.13 -23.94
CA GLU A 65 -20.52 -2.88 -24.65
C GLU A 65 -20.23 -1.71 -23.71
N HIS A 66 -20.94 -1.61 -22.59
CA HIS A 66 -20.76 -0.52 -21.63
C HIS A 66 -19.62 -0.78 -20.63
N VAL A 67 -19.47 -2.04 -20.18
CA VAL A 67 -18.34 -2.39 -19.26
C VAL A 67 -17.00 -2.40 -20.00
N ASP A 68 -17.00 -2.66 -21.32
CA ASP A 68 -15.81 -2.52 -22.17
C ASP A 68 -15.28 -1.09 -22.16
N VAL A 69 -16.18 -0.10 -22.26
CA VAL A 69 -15.81 1.33 -22.16
C VAL A 69 -15.17 1.61 -20.81
N VAL A 70 -15.75 1.11 -19.72
CA VAL A 70 -15.25 1.35 -18.37
C VAL A 70 -13.86 0.73 -18.16
N GLU A 71 -13.67 -0.52 -18.58
CA GLU A 71 -12.37 -1.18 -18.43
C GLU A 71 -11.32 -0.54 -19.34
N GLN A 72 -11.67 -0.17 -20.57
CA GLN A 72 -10.75 0.52 -21.47
C GLN A 72 -10.30 1.87 -20.90
N LEU A 73 -11.22 2.64 -20.31
CA LEU A 73 -10.88 3.89 -19.64
C LEU A 73 -9.90 3.67 -18.45
N ALA A 74 -10.10 2.59 -17.69
CA ALA A 74 -9.17 2.27 -16.60
C ALA A 74 -7.77 1.90 -17.14
N ILE A 75 -7.70 1.11 -18.22
CA ILE A 75 -6.45 0.73 -18.88
C ILE A 75 -5.73 1.96 -19.43
N ASP A 76 -6.43 2.81 -20.20
CA ASP A 76 -5.83 3.98 -20.84
C ASP A 76 -5.29 4.97 -19.82
N ARG A 77 -6.09 5.27 -18.78
CA ARG A 77 -5.68 6.16 -17.68
C ARG A 77 -4.51 5.60 -16.87
N ALA A 78 -4.46 4.30 -16.64
CA ALA A 78 -3.32 3.66 -15.96
C ALA A 78 -2.05 3.79 -16.80
N LYS A 79 -2.14 3.55 -18.11
CA LYS A 79 -1.01 3.72 -19.04
C LYS A 79 -0.52 5.17 -19.08
N GLU A 80 -1.43 6.13 -19.17
CA GLU A 80 -1.11 7.57 -19.16
C GLU A 80 -0.46 7.98 -17.83
N LEU A 81 -1.04 7.57 -16.70
CA LEU A 81 -0.61 7.94 -15.35
C LEU A 81 0.83 7.50 -15.04
N PHE A 82 1.21 6.32 -15.49
CA PHE A 82 2.51 5.72 -15.18
C PHE A 82 3.50 5.72 -16.36
N GLY A 83 3.06 6.07 -17.56
CA GLY A 83 3.89 5.98 -18.77
C GLY A 83 4.18 4.53 -19.15
N ALA A 84 3.27 3.60 -18.89
CA ALA A 84 3.45 2.17 -19.16
C ALA A 84 2.96 1.79 -20.56
N GLU A 85 3.59 0.78 -21.17
CA GLU A 85 3.21 0.27 -22.49
C GLU A 85 1.91 -0.54 -22.42
N HIS A 86 1.71 -1.34 -21.36
CA HIS A 86 0.53 -2.16 -21.13
C HIS A 86 0.08 -2.08 -19.66
N ALA A 87 -1.24 -2.19 -19.46
CA ALA A 87 -1.86 -2.26 -18.15
C ALA A 87 -2.93 -3.34 -18.10
N ASN A 88 -2.93 -4.16 -17.05
CA ASN A 88 -4.02 -5.06 -16.70
C ASN A 88 -4.66 -4.59 -15.39
N VAL A 89 -5.92 -4.17 -15.44
CA VAL A 89 -6.65 -3.59 -14.30
C VAL A 89 -7.58 -4.58 -13.60
N GLN A 90 -7.59 -5.84 -14.03
CA GLN A 90 -8.49 -6.88 -13.50
C GLN A 90 -8.04 -7.51 -12.17
N PRO A 91 -6.78 -7.50 -11.72
CA PRO A 91 -6.43 -8.12 -10.43
C PRO A 91 -7.31 -7.63 -9.29
N HIS A 92 -7.91 -8.59 -8.54
CA HIS A 92 -8.76 -8.31 -7.38
C HIS A 92 -7.96 -7.76 -6.20
N SER A 93 -6.67 -8.07 -6.13
CA SER A 93 -5.76 -7.61 -5.08
C SER A 93 -4.32 -7.51 -5.59
N GLY A 94 -3.44 -6.82 -4.82
CA GLY A 94 -2.01 -6.80 -5.09
C GLY A 94 -1.40 -8.21 -5.04
N SER A 95 -1.86 -9.08 -4.14
CA SER A 95 -1.39 -10.47 -4.07
C SER A 95 -1.67 -11.27 -5.33
N GLN A 96 -2.86 -11.07 -5.94
CA GLN A 96 -3.20 -11.71 -7.22
C GLN A 96 -2.43 -11.10 -8.39
N ALA A 97 -2.18 -9.79 -8.37
CA ALA A 97 -1.31 -9.14 -9.35
C ALA A 97 0.11 -9.73 -9.30
N ASN A 98 0.68 -9.87 -8.10
CA ASN A 98 1.99 -10.48 -7.90
C ASN A 98 1.98 -11.95 -8.37
N MET A 99 0.97 -12.74 -7.98
CA MET A 99 0.85 -14.14 -8.38
C MET A 99 0.83 -14.30 -9.90
N ALA A 100 0.09 -13.45 -10.62
CA ALA A 100 0.02 -13.49 -12.08
C ALA A 100 1.40 -13.21 -12.72
N VAL A 101 2.15 -12.25 -12.19
CA VAL A 101 3.51 -11.95 -12.66
C VAL A 101 4.47 -13.10 -12.38
N TYR A 102 4.40 -13.71 -11.20
CA TYR A 102 5.20 -14.91 -10.90
C TYR A 102 4.93 -16.03 -11.92
N PHE A 103 3.67 -16.30 -12.23
CA PHE A 103 3.33 -17.34 -13.23
C PHE A 103 3.62 -16.92 -14.69
N ALA A 104 3.67 -15.61 -14.96
CA ALA A 104 4.06 -15.12 -16.29
C ALA A 104 5.56 -15.30 -16.57
N ALA A 105 6.40 -15.16 -15.55
CA ALA A 105 7.86 -15.11 -15.72
C ALA A 105 8.60 -16.31 -15.12
N CYS A 106 7.99 -17.07 -14.21
CA CYS A 106 8.63 -18.17 -13.46
C CYS A 106 7.79 -19.44 -13.50
N LYS A 107 8.44 -20.56 -13.18
CA LYS A 107 7.82 -21.86 -12.92
C LYS A 107 7.96 -22.22 -11.45
N PRO A 108 7.06 -23.03 -10.87
CA PRO A 108 7.27 -23.57 -9.52
C PRO A 108 8.66 -24.19 -9.36
N GLY A 109 9.36 -23.84 -8.28
CA GLY A 109 10.74 -24.26 -8.01
C GLY A 109 11.82 -23.29 -8.54
N ASP A 110 11.49 -22.32 -9.38
CA ASP A 110 12.45 -21.29 -9.80
C ASP A 110 12.91 -20.46 -8.59
N THR A 111 14.15 -19.98 -8.64
CA THR A 111 14.71 -19.13 -7.59
C THR A 111 14.29 -17.68 -7.79
N ILE A 112 13.84 -17.08 -6.71
CA ILE A 112 13.42 -15.68 -6.64
C ILE A 112 14.19 -14.97 -5.53
N LEU A 113 14.76 -13.82 -5.84
CA LEU A 113 15.40 -12.92 -4.88
C LEU A 113 14.39 -11.87 -4.46
N GLY A 114 14.01 -11.83 -3.18
CA GLY A 114 13.00 -10.91 -2.65
C GLY A 114 13.39 -10.30 -1.31
N MET A 115 12.81 -9.15 -0.96
CA MET A 115 13.12 -8.49 0.30
C MET A 115 12.58 -9.30 1.50
N ASN A 116 13.43 -9.50 2.50
CA ASN A 116 13.08 -10.17 3.76
C ASN A 116 11.90 -9.48 4.43
N LEU A 117 10.91 -10.27 4.86
CA LEU A 117 9.69 -9.77 5.52
C LEU A 117 10.02 -8.92 6.77
N SER A 118 10.96 -9.37 7.59
CA SER A 118 11.37 -8.65 8.82
C SER A 118 12.15 -7.37 8.53
N HIS A 119 12.68 -7.21 7.32
CA HIS A 119 13.38 -6.00 6.87
C HIS A 119 12.50 -5.05 6.05
N GLY A 120 11.19 -5.32 6.02
CA GLY A 120 10.21 -4.47 5.34
C GLY A 120 9.58 -5.05 4.09
N GLY A 121 9.91 -6.28 3.66
CA GLY A 121 9.30 -6.95 2.53
C GLY A 121 7.78 -7.19 2.71
N HIS A 122 7.12 -7.62 1.64
CA HIS A 122 5.71 -8.01 1.67
C HIS A 122 5.58 -9.54 1.77
N LEU A 123 4.45 -10.04 2.27
CA LEU A 123 4.17 -11.49 2.35
C LEU A 123 4.38 -12.18 0.99
N THR A 124 3.96 -11.55 -0.10
CA THR A 124 4.09 -12.10 -1.46
C THR A 124 5.51 -12.02 -2.04
N HIS A 125 6.48 -11.50 -1.29
CA HIS A 125 7.89 -11.47 -1.71
C HIS A 125 8.69 -12.68 -1.22
N GLY A 126 8.01 -13.76 -0.81
CA GLY A 126 8.65 -15.03 -0.46
C GLY A 126 8.39 -15.54 0.96
N SER A 127 7.40 -14.99 1.68
CA SER A 127 7.05 -15.51 3.00
C SER A 127 6.64 -16.98 2.92
N PRO A 128 7.14 -17.85 3.84
CA PRO A 128 6.87 -19.30 3.82
C PRO A 128 5.37 -19.64 3.97
N VAL A 129 4.58 -18.75 4.55
CA VAL A 129 3.12 -18.96 4.72
C VAL A 129 2.32 -18.51 3.50
N ASN A 130 2.94 -17.80 2.57
CA ASN A 130 2.34 -17.28 1.36
C ASN A 130 2.57 -18.22 0.16
N PHE A 131 1.77 -18.09 -0.92
CA PHE A 131 1.94 -18.85 -2.15
C PHE A 131 3.38 -18.73 -2.70
N SER A 132 3.99 -17.55 -2.60
CA SER A 132 5.32 -17.27 -3.11
C SER A 132 6.39 -18.15 -2.45
N GLY A 133 6.38 -18.24 -1.11
CA GLY A 133 7.31 -19.10 -0.39
C GLY A 133 6.98 -20.60 -0.46
N LYS A 134 5.74 -20.96 -0.85
CA LYS A 134 5.33 -22.36 -1.01
C LYS A 134 5.67 -22.92 -2.39
N LEU A 135 5.71 -22.10 -3.41
CA LEU A 135 5.88 -22.53 -4.81
C LEU A 135 7.27 -22.28 -5.37
N PHE A 136 8.02 -21.34 -4.80
CA PHE A 136 9.30 -20.88 -5.33
C PHE A 136 10.42 -21.06 -4.33
N ASN A 137 11.66 -21.17 -4.82
CA ASN A 137 12.86 -21.16 -4.00
C ASN A 137 13.24 -19.71 -3.69
N ILE A 138 13.09 -19.29 -2.44
CA ILE A 138 13.26 -17.89 -2.04
C ILE A 138 14.65 -17.65 -1.44
N VAL A 139 15.34 -16.67 -2.00
CA VAL A 139 16.57 -16.09 -1.44
C VAL A 139 16.24 -14.69 -0.93
N PRO A 140 16.25 -14.44 0.39
CA PRO A 140 15.92 -13.13 0.92
C PRO A 140 17.12 -12.18 0.89
N TYR A 141 16.94 -10.94 0.44
CA TYR A 141 17.88 -9.85 0.68
C TYR A 141 17.35 -8.92 1.79
N GLY A 142 18.23 -8.15 2.39
CA GLY A 142 17.89 -7.30 3.53
C GLY A 142 18.46 -5.90 3.46
N VAL A 143 18.53 -5.28 4.62
CA VAL A 143 19.14 -3.97 4.85
C VAL A 143 20.46 -4.13 5.61
N SER A 144 21.37 -3.16 5.47
CA SER A 144 22.60 -3.09 6.25
C SER A 144 22.29 -2.84 7.74
N PRO A 145 22.99 -3.51 8.66
CA PRO A 145 22.84 -3.26 10.09
C PRO A 145 23.22 -1.83 10.51
N GLU A 146 24.16 -1.21 9.80
CA GLU A 146 24.69 0.12 10.13
C GLU A 146 23.74 1.24 9.73
N THR A 147 23.10 1.12 8.55
CA THR A 147 22.28 2.17 7.96
C THR A 147 20.79 1.89 8.00
N GLU A 148 20.41 0.62 8.19
CA GLU A 148 19.03 0.12 8.04
C GLU A 148 18.43 0.44 6.66
N THR A 149 19.30 0.57 5.63
CA THR A 149 18.93 0.75 4.22
C THR A 149 19.35 -0.45 3.38
N ILE A 150 18.73 -0.65 2.22
CA ILE A 150 19.03 -1.77 1.32
C ILE A 150 20.54 -1.80 1.02
N ASP A 151 21.17 -2.96 1.24
CA ASP A 151 22.54 -3.20 0.91
C ASP A 151 22.64 -3.76 -0.52
N TYR A 152 22.87 -2.87 -1.48
CA TYR A 152 22.95 -3.24 -2.89
C TYR A 152 24.14 -4.14 -3.22
N ALA A 153 25.24 -4.06 -2.47
CA ALA A 153 26.37 -4.97 -2.65
C ALA A 153 26.01 -6.41 -2.24
N GLU A 154 25.27 -6.56 -1.14
CA GLU A 154 24.75 -7.85 -0.71
C GLU A 154 23.68 -8.38 -1.67
N VAL A 155 22.79 -7.52 -2.21
CA VAL A 155 21.83 -7.91 -3.26
C VAL A 155 22.56 -8.47 -4.48
N GLU A 156 23.62 -7.80 -4.93
CA GLU A 156 24.43 -8.25 -6.07
C GLU A 156 25.12 -9.58 -5.77
N ARG A 157 25.74 -9.72 -4.62
CA ARG A 157 26.38 -10.97 -4.19
C ARG A 157 25.40 -12.14 -4.21
N LEU A 158 24.24 -11.98 -3.61
CA LEU A 158 23.18 -12.99 -3.58
C LEU A 158 22.66 -13.33 -4.98
N ALA A 159 22.51 -12.33 -5.85
CA ALA A 159 22.06 -12.54 -7.22
C ALA A 159 23.08 -13.36 -8.03
N VAL A 160 24.36 -13.02 -7.94
CA VAL A 160 25.43 -13.75 -8.65
C VAL A 160 25.56 -15.19 -8.16
N GLU A 161 25.47 -15.39 -6.85
CA GLU A 161 25.59 -16.72 -6.23
C GLU A 161 24.41 -17.63 -6.58
N ASN A 162 23.17 -17.10 -6.50
CA ASN A 162 21.95 -17.91 -6.60
C ASN A 162 21.30 -17.87 -7.99
N LYS A 163 21.70 -16.95 -8.88
CA LYS A 163 21.19 -16.80 -10.26
C LYS A 163 19.65 -16.83 -10.32
N PRO A 164 18.96 -15.95 -9.61
CA PRO A 164 17.52 -15.97 -9.56
C PRO A 164 16.91 -15.76 -10.95
N LYS A 165 15.74 -16.37 -11.18
CA LYS A 165 14.95 -16.12 -12.38
C LYS A 165 14.30 -14.74 -12.34
N MET A 166 13.97 -14.27 -11.13
CA MET A 166 13.32 -12.97 -10.89
C MET A 166 13.91 -12.31 -9.65
N ILE A 167 14.09 -10.98 -9.72
CA ILE A 167 14.35 -10.12 -8.56
C ILE A 167 13.09 -9.32 -8.28
N VAL A 168 12.53 -9.49 -7.09
CA VAL A 168 11.35 -8.76 -6.61
C VAL A 168 11.80 -7.57 -5.78
N VAL A 169 11.43 -6.38 -6.22
CA VAL A 169 11.80 -5.09 -5.63
C VAL A 169 10.56 -4.41 -5.09
N GLY A 170 10.65 -3.85 -3.90
CA GLY A 170 9.53 -3.18 -3.25
C GLY A 170 9.39 -3.59 -1.80
N ALA A 171 8.65 -2.81 -1.03
CA ALA A 171 8.53 -3.01 0.40
C ALA A 171 7.20 -2.49 0.96
N SER A 172 6.78 -3.10 2.08
CA SER A 172 5.63 -2.66 2.88
C SER A 172 6.01 -1.74 4.02
N ALA A 173 7.28 -1.75 4.43
CA ALA A 173 7.77 -1.04 5.62
C ALA A 173 9.22 -0.55 5.44
N TYR A 174 9.53 0.02 4.30
CA TYR A 174 10.83 0.61 3.99
C TYR A 174 10.67 2.12 3.75
N PRO A 175 11.27 2.97 4.61
CA PRO A 175 10.99 4.41 4.58
C PRO A 175 11.87 5.21 3.62
N ARG A 176 12.79 4.56 2.89
CA ARG A 176 13.75 5.25 2.02
C ARG A 176 13.42 5.06 0.54
N ILE A 177 14.02 5.89 -0.30
CA ILE A 177 13.97 5.74 -1.77
C ILE A 177 14.67 4.42 -2.16
N ILE A 178 14.08 3.72 -3.13
CA ILE A 178 14.65 2.50 -3.74
C ILE A 178 15.36 2.90 -5.03
N ASP A 179 16.62 2.47 -5.19
CA ASP A 179 17.41 2.68 -6.41
C ASP A 179 17.08 1.61 -7.45
N PHE A 180 16.11 1.88 -8.32
CA PHE A 180 15.71 0.96 -9.39
C PHE A 180 16.80 0.75 -10.45
N PRO A 181 17.58 1.78 -10.87
CA PRO A 181 18.77 1.60 -11.72
C PRO A 181 19.75 0.57 -11.16
N ALA A 182 20.04 0.60 -9.86
CA ALA A 182 20.93 -0.38 -9.22
C ALA A 182 20.38 -1.80 -9.32
N PHE A 183 19.10 -2.02 -9.02
CA PHE A 183 18.46 -3.33 -9.19
C PHE A 183 18.48 -3.82 -10.64
N ARG A 184 18.25 -2.93 -11.62
CA ARG A 184 18.32 -3.27 -13.04
C ARG A 184 19.73 -3.72 -13.43
N ALA A 185 20.75 -2.98 -13.01
CA ALA A 185 22.14 -3.35 -13.28
C ALA A 185 22.53 -4.70 -12.67
N ILE A 186 22.06 -5.01 -11.47
CA ILE A 186 22.27 -6.32 -10.82
C ILE A 186 21.55 -7.42 -11.61
N ALA A 187 20.29 -7.21 -11.98
CA ALA A 187 19.51 -8.19 -12.72
C ALA A 187 20.12 -8.50 -14.09
N ASP A 188 20.63 -7.50 -14.79
CA ASP A 188 21.31 -7.67 -16.09
C ASP A 188 22.56 -8.56 -16.00
N LYS A 189 23.31 -8.47 -14.90
CA LYS A 189 24.52 -9.32 -14.68
C LYS A 189 24.19 -10.81 -14.62
N VAL A 190 22.98 -11.16 -14.18
CA VAL A 190 22.58 -12.55 -13.97
C VAL A 190 21.46 -13.02 -14.92
N GLY A 191 20.98 -12.15 -15.78
CA GLY A 191 19.88 -12.42 -16.71
C GLY A 191 18.53 -12.62 -16.01
N ALA A 192 18.32 -11.96 -14.88
CA ALA A 192 17.07 -12.02 -14.12
C ALA A 192 16.04 -11.01 -14.63
N VAL A 193 14.77 -11.36 -14.51
CA VAL A 193 13.64 -10.42 -14.69
C VAL A 193 13.50 -9.55 -13.45
N VAL A 194 13.21 -8.26 -13.61
CA VAL A 194 12.87 -7.37 -12.50
C VAL A 194 11.35 -7.19 -12.44
N MET A 195 10.80 -7.49 -11.27
CA MET A 195 9.43 -7.15 -10.89
C MET A 195 9.46 -6.13 -9.76
N VAL A 196 8.82 -4.98 -9.94
CA VAL A 196 8.69 -3.99 -8.88
C VAL A 196 7.26 -3.98 -8.35
N ASP A 197 7.10 -4.27 -7.07
CA ASP A 197 5.84 -4.03 -6.34
C ASP A 197 5.88 -2.63 -5.72
N MET A 198 5.23 -1.67 -6.40
CA MET A 198 5.18 -0.28 -5.94
C MET A 198 3.92 0.02 -5.11
N ALA A 199 3.22 -1.00 -4.60
CA ALA A 199 1.92 -0.85 -3.94
C ALA A 199 1.90 0.27 -2.89
N HIS A 200 2.94 0.39 -2.08
CA HIS A 200 3.00 1.39 -1.03
C HIS A 200 3.19 2.82 -1.54
N PHE A 201 3.96 3.00 -2.61
CA PHE A 201 4.34 4.33 -3.10
C PHE A 201 3.82 4.67 -4.51
N ALA A 202 2.86 3.88 -5.03
CA ALA A 202 2.32 4.08 -6.38
C ALA A 202 1.75 5.48 -6.61
N GLY A 203 1.07 6.07 -5.61
CA GLY A 203 0.58 7.45 -5.70
C GLY A 203 1.71 8.46 -5.82
N LEU A 204 2.82 8.25 -5.09
CA LEU A 204 4.01 9.11 -5.16
C LEU A 204 4.69 9.00 -6.53
N VAL A 205 4.74 7.79 -7.12
CA VAL A 205 5.25 7.58 -8.49
C VAL A 205 4.36 8.27 -9.50
N ALA A 206 3.04 8.09 -9.42
CA ALA A 206 2.07 8.72 -10.31
C ALA A 206 2.20 10.25 -10.33
N ALA A 207 2.49 10.84 -9.19
CA ALA A 207 2.68 12.29 -9.02
C ALA A 207 4.09 12.80 -9.35
N GLY A 208 5.02 11.90 -9.65
CA GLY A 208 6.43 12.26 -9.88
C GLY A 208 7.18 12.71 -8.61
N VAL A 209 6.68 12.35 -7.43
CA VAL A 209 7.31 12.66 -6.12
C VAL A 209 8.28 11.56 -5.70
N HIS A 210 8.13 10.35 -6.25
CA HIS A 210 9.06 9.23 -6.10
C HIS A 210 9.55 8.78 -7.47
N PRO A 211 10.80 8.31 -7.62
CA PRO A 211 11.30 7.76 -8.88
C PRO A 211 10.39 6.67 -9.44
N SER A 212 10.21 6.65 -10.77
CA SER A 212 9.41 5.64 -11.44
C SER A 212 10.21 4.35 -11.65
N PRO A 213 9.65 3.17 -11.33
CA PRO A 213 10.25 1.88 -11.65
C PRO A 213 10.06 1.46 -13.12
N ILE A 214 9.12 2.07 -13.85
CA ILE A 214 8.70 1.63 -15.20
C ILE A 214 9.87 1.44 -16.18
N PRO A 215 10.87 2.35 -16.25
CA PRO A 215 11.99 2.17 -17.20
C PRO A 215 12.93 1.00 -16.85
N TYR A 216 12.87 0.50 -15.62
CA TYR A 216 13.86 -0.44 -15.06
C TYR A 216 13.31 -1.86 -14.81
N ALA A 217 12.02 -2.06 -15.01
CA ALA A 217 11.36 -3.34 -14.73
C ALA A 217 10.63 -3.90 -15.95
N GLU A 218 10.58 -5.20 -16.07
CA GLU A 218 9.71 -5.91 -17.01
C GLU A 218 8.26 -5.85 -16.55
N PHE A 219 8.06 -5.96 -15.22
CA PHE A 219 6.74 -5.96 -14.58
C PHE A 219 6.71 -5.00 -13.41
N VAL A 220 5.65 -4.22 -13.31
CA VAL A 220 5.37 -3.38 -12.15
C VAL A 220 3.96 -3.69 -11.65
N THR A 221 3.85 -4.08 -10.39
CA THR A 221 2.57 -4.36 -9.75
C THR A 221 2.24 -3.29 -8.72
N THR A 222 0.97 -3.13 -8.45
CA THR A 222 0.51 -2.24 -7.38
C THR A 222 -0.85 -2.64 -6.85
N THR A 223 -1.14 -2.23 -5.62
CA THR A 223 -2.51 -2.05 -5.14
C THR A 223 -3.04 -0.68 -5.58
N THR A 224 -4.35 -0.51 -5.61
CA THR A 224 -4.98 0.75 -6.02
C THR A 224 -5.43 1.62 -4.84
N HIS A 225 -5.38 1.12 -3.60
CA HIS A 225 -6.05 1.70 -2.42
C HIS A 225 -5.14 2.30 -1.34
N LYS A 226 -3.84 2.44 -1.58
CA LYS A 226 -2.88 3.03 -0.62
C LYS A 226 -2.60 4.50 -0.99
N THR A 227 -1.36 4.87 -1.27
CA THR A 227 -1.05 6.23 -1.72
C THR A 227 -1.77 6.63 -3.01
N LEU A 228 -2.13 5.66 -3.88
CA LEU A 228 -2.88 5.92 -5.11
C LEU A 228 -4.35 6.34 -4.86
N ARG A 229 -4.88 6.12 -3.66
CA ARG A 229 -6.18 6.62 -3.19
C ARG A 229 -7.39 6.14 -4.02
N GLY A 230 -7.33 4.91 -4.52
CA GLY A 230 -8.41 4.27 -5.28
C GLY A 230 -9.14 3.18 -4.48
N PRO A 231 -10.04 2.42 -5.12
CA PRO A 231 -10.74 1.31 -4.50
C PRO A 231 -9.77 0.18 -4.17
N ARG A 232 -10.16 -0.71 -3.25
CA ARG A 232 -9.38 -1.92 -2.97
C ARG A 232 -9.31 -2.81 -4.19
N GLY A 233 -8.09 -3.07 -4.66
CA GLY A 233 -7.81 -3.86 -5.86
C GLY A 233 -6.32 -3.88 -6.16
N GLY A 234 -5.96 -4.52 -7.27
CA GLY A 234 -4.61 -4.57 -7.80
C GLY A 234 -4.55 -4.17 -9.27
N MET A 235 -3.33 -4.00 -9.78
CA MET A 235 -3.05 -3.68 -11.17
C MET A 235 -1.65 -4.18 -11.53
N ILE A 236 -1.46 -4.54 -12.80
CA ILE A 236 -0.17 -4.90 -13.37
C ILE A 236 0.12 -3.96 -14.54
N LEU A 237 1.32 -3.40 -14.55
CA LEU A 237 1.90 -2.68 -15.66
C LEU A 237 3.08 -3.51 -16.19
N CYS A 238 3.26 -3.57 -17.51
CA CYS A 238 4.39 -4.30 -18.08
C CYS A 238 4.77 -3.74 -19.45
N ARG A 239 5.91 -4.19 -19.97
CA ARG A 239 6.28 -3.95 -21.37
C ARG A 239 5.32 -4.69 -22.29
N GLU A 240 5.10 -4.17 -23.50
CA GLU A 240 4.12 -4.71 -24.45
C GLU A 240 4.37 -6.20 -24.79
N GLU A 241 5.63 -6.61 -24.87
CA GLU A 241 6.01 -7.99 -25.14
C GLU A 241 5.45 -9.02 -24.14
N PHE A 242 5.15 -8.61 -22.90
CA PHE A 242 4.58 -9.45 -21.85
C PHE A 242 3.06 -9.34 -21.72
N ALA A 243 2.43 -8.42 -22.45
CA ALA A 243 0.99 -8.13 -22.34
C ALA A 243 0.11 -9.37 -22.47
N LYS A 244 0.34 -10.17 -23.52
CA LYS A 244 -0.42 -11.41 -23.77
C LYS A 244 -0.26 -12.42 -22.63
N THR A 245 0.96 -12.58 -22.12
CA THR A 245 1.26 -13.54 -21.05
C THR A 245 0.61 -13.09 -19.74
N VAL A 246 0.77 -11.81 -19.35
CA VAL A 246 0.13 -11.25 -18.15
C VAL A 246 -1.38 -11.39 -18.22
N ASN A 247 -2.00 -11.03 -19.35
CA ASN A 247 -3.44 -11.14 -19.51
C ASN A 247 -3.93 -12.59 -19.38
N SER A 248 -3.21 -13.56 -19.96
CA SER A 248 -3.57 -14.98 -19.85
C SER A 248 -3.39 -15.53 -18.43
N GLN A 249 -2.44 -15.02 -17.65
CA GLN A 249 -2.26 -15.43 -16.26
C GLN A 249 -3.34 -14.85 -15.34
N ILE A 250 -3.86 -13.66 -15.64
CA ILE A 250 -5.03 -13.14 -14.92
C ILE A 250 -6.27 -13.93 -15.35
N PHE A 251 -6.63 -13.92 -16.63
CA PHE A 251 -7.77 -14.66 -17.14
C PHE A 251 -7.36 -15.49 -18.38
N PRO A 252 -7.57 -16.79 -18.36
CA PRO A 252 -8.25 -17.61 -17.32
C PRO A 252 -7.32 -18.19 -16.24
N GLY A 253 -6.08 -17.70 -16.10
CA GLY A 253 -5.05 -18.34 -15.29
C GLY A 253 -5.41 -18.45 -13.81
N ILE A 254 -5.68 -17.31 -13.12
CA ILE A 254 -5.94 -17.27 -11.68
C ILE A 254 -7.27 -16.64 -11.29
N GLN A 255 -7.95 -15.95 -12.21
CA GLN A 255 -9.25 -15.32 -12.01
C GLN A 255 -10.25 -15.76 -13.07
N GLY A 256 -11.57 -15.64 -12.74
CA GLY A 256 -12.68 -15.71 -13.66
C GLY A 256 -13.22 -14.33 -14.00
N GLY A 257 -14.51 -14.08 -13.76
CA GLY A 257 -15.14 -12.79 -14.03
C GLY A 257 -14.52 -11.64 -13.27
N PRO A 258 -14.12 -10.55 -13.94
CA PRO A 258 -13.58 -9.37 -13.29
C PRO A 258 -14.66 -8.61 -12.51
N LEU A 259 -14.25 -7.88 -11.47
CA LEU A 259 -15.13 -7.05 -10.65
C LEU A 259 -15.37 -5.70 -11.34
N MET A 260 -16.38 -5.62 -12.22
CA MET A 260 -16.57 -4.44 -13.09
C MET A 260 -16.88 -3.17 -12.32
N HIS A 261 -17.56 -3.24 -11.18
CA HIS A 261 -17.78 -2.10 -10.28
C HIS A 261 -16.48 -1.61 -9.64
N VAL A 262 -15.54 -2.49 -9.31
CA VAL A 262 -14.21 -2.10 -8.83
C VAL A 262 -13.37 -1.48 -9.95
N ILE A 263 -13.46 -2.01 -11.17
CA ILE A 263 -12.76 -1.44 -12.34
C ILE A 263 -13.31 -0.05 -12.66
N ALA A 264 -14.62 0.18 -12.54
CA ALA A 264 -15.20 1.50 -12.66
C ALA A 264 -14.63 2.49 -11.62
N ALA A 265 -14.56 2.05 -10.37
CA ALA A 265 -13.98 2.84 -9.30
C ALA A 265 -12.47 3.11 -9.53
N LYS A 266 -11.72 2.15 -10.09
CA LYS A 266 -10.32 2.37 -10.54
C LYS A 266 -10.25 3.43 -11.63
N ALA A 267 -11.13 3.36 -12.64
CA ALA A 267 -11.17 4.35 -13.72
C ALA A 267 -11.41 5.77 -13.20
N VAL A 268 -12.30 5.93 -12.21
CA VAL A 268 -12.55 7.22 -11.55
C VAL A 268 -11.31 7.68 -10.78
N ALA A 269 -10.73 6.84 -9.93
CA ALA A 269 -9.54 7.15 -9.14
C ALA A 269 -8.34 7.53 -10.00
N PHE A 270 -8.12 6.84 -11.13
CA PHE A 270 -7.04 7.18 -12.06
C PHE A 270 -7.27 8.53 -12.75
N LYS A 271 -8.54 8.88 -13.05
CA LYS A 271 -8.87 10.23 -13.53
C LYS A 271 -8.58 11.30 -12.49
N GLU A 272 -8.86 11.05 -11.22
CA GLU A 272 -8.48 11.95 -10.12
C GLU A 272 -6.96 12.08 -10.01
N ALA A 273 -6.23 10.96 -10.15
CA ALA A 273 -4.77 10.93 -10.06
C ALA A 273 -4.08 11.66 -11.22
N LEU A 274 -4.73 11.82 -12.37
CA LEU A 274 -4.27 12.61 -13.51
C LEU A 274 -4.47 14.14 -13.33
N GLN A 275 -5.18 14.58 -12.28
CA GLN A 275 -5.40 16.01 -12.04
C GLN A 275 -4.19 16.65 -11.34
N PRO A 276 -3.90 17.94 -11.59
CA PRO A 276 -2.80 18.66 -10.94
C PRO A 276 -2.86 18.64 -9.40
N GLU A 277 -4.06 18.64 -8.83
CA GLU A 277 -4.31 18.62 -7.38
C GLU A 277 -3.79 17.34 -6.74
N PHE A 278 -3.75 16.25 -7.48
CA PHE A 278 -3.21 14.98 -6.97
C PHE A 278 -1.70 15.07 -6.71
N LYS A 279 -0.96 15.79 -7.55
CA LYS A 279 0.46 16.04 -7.31
C LYS A 279 0.69 16.85 -6.03
N VAL A 280 -0.13 17.88 -5.80
CA VAL A 280 -0.08 18.69 -4.57
C VAL A 280 -0.38 17.81 -3.35
N TYR A 281 -1.40 16.97 -3.44
CA TYR A 281 -1.76 16.02 -2.39
C TYR A 281 -0.62 15.03 -2.08
N GLN A 282 -0.01 14.44 -3.08
CA GLN A 282 1.09 13.49 -2.88
C GLN A 282 2.35 14.16 -2.29
N GLN A 283 2.65 15.40 -2.70
CA GLN A 283 3.73 16.17 -2.09
C GLN A 283 3.43 16.43 -0.61
N GLN A 284 2.20 16.82 -0.27
CA GLN A 284 1.78 17.04 1.13
C GLN A 284 1.91 15.77 1.98
N ILE A 285 1.67 14.57 1.41
CA ILE A 285 1.90 13.30 2.13
C ILE A 285 3.35 13.20 2.58
N VAL A 286 4.30 13.50 1.69
CA VAL A 286 5.74 13.40 1.98
C VAL A 286 6.16 14.49 2.96
N ASP A 287 5.66 15.71 2.81
CA ASP A 287 5.97 16.82 3.70
C ASP A 287 5.43 16.56 5.12
N ASN A 288 4.22 16.03 5.23
CA ASN A 288 3.64 15.56 6.49
C ASN A 288 4.48 14.44 7.13
N ALA A 289 4.94 13.46 6.33
CA ALA A 289 5.77 12.38 6.84
C ALA A 289 7.11 12.89 7.39
N LYS A 290 7.76 13.81 6.69
CA LYS A 290 9.00 14.46 7.15
C LYS A 290 8.78 15.25 8.44
N ALA A 291 7.70 16.04 8.51
CA ALA A 291 7.35 16.82 9.70
C ALA A 291 7.08 15.91 10.91
N LEU A 292 6.30 14.83 10.71
CA LEU A 292 6.02 13.86 11.76
C LEU A 292 7.29 13.14 12.23
N ALA A 293 8.15 12.72 11.31
CA ALA A 293 9.42 12.07 11.62
C ALA A 293 10.33 12.98 12.46
N ALA A 294 10.48 14.24 12.06
CA ALA A 294 11.27 15.23 12.81
C ALA A 294 10.70 15.48 14.21
N ALA A 295 9.39 15.62 14.33
CA ALA A 295 8.69 15.85 15.60
C ALA A 295 8.80 14.65 16.56
N LEU A 296 8.74 13.41 16.05
CA LEU A 296 8.95 12.19 16.82
C LEU A 296 10.40 12.06 17.28
N THR A 297 11.36 12.31 16.38
CA THR A 297 12.80 12.30 16.75
C THR A 297 13.13 13.32 17.84
N LYS A 298 12.57 14.54 17.75
CA LYS A 298 12.73 15.59 18.78
C LYS A 298 12.17 15.15 20.14
N ARG A 299 11.18 14.25 20.16
CA ARG A 299 10.61 13.66 21.39
C ARG A 299 11.34 12.39 21.86
N GLY A 300 12.46 12.06 21.25
CA GLY A 300 13.32 10.94 21.65
C GLY A 300 12.98 9.59 21.05
N PHE A 301 12.04 9.52 20.08
CA PHE A 301 11.78 8.25 19.37
C PHE A 301 12.91 7.93 18.38
N LYS A 302 13.36 6.69 18.39
CA LYS A 302 14.24 6.14 17.35
C LYS A 302 13.39 5.78 16.13
N LEU A 303 13.77 6.26 14.97
CA LEU A 303 13.17 5.86 13.68
C LEU A 303 14.16 4.97 12.94
N THR A 304 13.64 3.87 12.36
CA THR A 304 14.42 2.99 11.49
C THR A 304 15.01 3.81 10.33
N SER A 305 16.27 3.58 10.00
CA SER A 305 17.07 4.34 9.03
C SER A 305 17.16 5.85 9.27
N GLY A 306 16.83 6.31 10.48
CA GLY A 306 16.94 7.72 10.90
C GLY A 306 15.89 8.66 10.32
N GLY A 307 14.79 8.17 9.71
CA GLY A 307 13.73 9.02 9.17
C GLY A 307 13.01 8.45 7.97
N THR A 308 12.49 9.33 7.09
CA THR A 308 11.73 8.91 5.91
C THR A 308 11.94 9.83 4.71
N ASP A 309 11.91 9.24 3.51
CA ASP A 309 11.89 9.94 2.21
C ASP A 309 10.54 9.81 1.51
N ASN A 310 9.61 9.03 2.07
CA ASN A 310 8.31 8.74 1.46
C ASN A 310 7.14 9.01 2.43
N HIS A 311 6.09 8.21 2.41
CA HIS A 311 4.84 8.40 3.15
C HIS A 311 4.79 7.68 4.51
N LEU A 312 5.80 6.86 4.84
CA LEU A 312 5.79 6.02 6.04
C LEU A 312 7.10 6.10 6.83
N MET A 313 7.04 5.72 8.09
CA MET A 313 8.18 5.52 8.97
C MET A 313 7.93 4.38 9.94
N LEU A 314 9.01 3.82 10.49
CA LEU A 314 8.95 2.84 11.57
C LEU A 314 9.49 3.47 12.85
N ILE A 315 8.68 3.52 13.90
CA ILE A 315 9.12 3.83 15.25
C ILE A 315 9.70 2.56 15.86
N ASN A 316 10.96 2.60 16.31
CA ASN A 316 11.72 1.45 16.76
C ASN A 316 11.90 1.51 18.29
N PHE A 317 11.32 0.54 19.00
CA PHE A 317 11.40 0.35 20.45
C PHE A 317 12.44 -0.70 20.87
N SER A 318 13.31 -1.19 19.95
CA SER A 318 14.36 -2.13 20.30
C SER A 318 15.25 -1.58 21.40
N GLY A 319 15.59 -2.42 22.37
CA GLY A 319 16.39 -2.01 23.54
C GLY A 319 15.59 -1.32 24.65
N THR A 320 14.25 -1.24 24.52
CA THR A 320 13.36 -0.73 25.57
C THR A 320 12.38 -1.81 26.04
N GLU A 321 11.68 -1.57 27.13
CA GLU A 321 10.62 -2.46 27.62
C GLU A 321 9.32 -2.34 26.80
N ILE A 322 9.18 -1.28 26.00
CA ILE A 322 7.99 -1.05 25.16
C ILE A 322 8.00 -2.04 24.01
N THR A 323 6.84 -2.65 23.76
CA THR A 323 6.62 -3.54 22.61
C THR A 323 5.75 -2.87 21.55
N GLY A 324 5.89 -3.28 20.29
CA GLY A 324 5.02 -2.82 19.23
C GLY A 324 3.53 -3.07 19.53
N LYS A 325 3.23 -4.25 20.11
CA LYS A 325 1.87 -4.61 20.54
C LYS A 325 1.32 -3.66 21.62
N ALA A 326 2.09 -3.39 22.66
CA ALA A 326 1.64 -2.50 23.74
C ALA A 326 1.43 -1.06 23.24
N ALA A 327 2.29 -0.58 22.35
CA ALA A 327 2.15 0.73 21.71
C ALA A 327 0.93 0.80 20.79
N GLU A 328 0.70 -0.22 19.93
CA GLU A 328 -0.49 -0.35 19.08
C GLU A 328 -1.78 -0.29 19.91
N GLU A 329 -1.88 -1.10 20.98
CA GLU A 329 -3.06 -1.16 21.85
C GLU A 329 -3.32 0.17 22.60
N ALA A 330 -2.28 0.84 23.05
CA ALA A 330 -2.41 2.15 23.73
C ALA A 330 -2.85 3.26 22.76
N LEU A 331 -2.27 3.28 21.55
CA LEU A 331 -2.64 4.23 20.50
C LEU A 331 -4.09 4.02 20.03
N ASP A 332 -4.53 2.78 19.87
CA ASP A 332 -5.92 2.46 19.51
C ASP A 332 -6.90 3.01 20.58
N LYS A 333 -6.62 2.78 21.88
CA LYS A 333 -7.39 3.38 22.97
C LYS A 333 -7.37 4.91 22.96
N ALA A 334 -6.30 5.52 22.48
CA ALA A 334 -6.19 6.96 22.30
C ALA A 334 -6.83 7.48 21.01
N GLY A 335 -7.51 6.65 20.23
CA GLY A 335 -8.14 7.02 18.97
C GLY A 335 -7.16 7.26 17.81
N ILE A 336 -5.98 6.63 17.89
CA ILE A 336 -4.91 6.71 16.88
C ILE A 336 -4.68 5.31 16.34
N THR A 337 -5.01 5.07 15.08
CA THR A 337 -4.90 3.76 14.45
C THR A 337 -3.53 3.60 13.77
N VAL A 338 -2.76 2.61 14.23
CA VAL A 338 -1.46 2.22 13.68
C VAL A 338 -1.40 0.69 13.58
N ASN A 339 -0.32 0.13 13.03
CA ASN A 339 -0.07 -1.30 13.16
C ASN A 339 1.30 -1.57 13.81
N LYS A 340 1.35 -2.58 14.71
CA LYS A 340 2.63 -3.15 15.12
C LYS A 340 3.38 -3.69 13.91
N ASN A 341 4.70 -3.55 13.93
CA ASN A 341 5.56 -3.96 12.83
C ASN A 341 6.89 -4.47 13.36
N THR A 342 7.42 -5.51 12.72
CA THR A 342 8.82 -5.90 12.95
C THR A 342 9.73 -4.77 12.49
N VAL A 343 10.86 -4.63 13.17
CA VAL A 343 11.95 -3.74 12.75
C VAL A 343 13.11 -4.59 12.19
N PRO A 344 14.01 -4.03 11.38
CA PRO A 344 15.19 -4.77 10.96
C PRO A 344 15.93 -5.39 12.15
N PHE A 345 16.40 -6.64 11.99
CA PHE A 345 17.08 -7.42 13.04
C PHE A 345 16.20 -7.67 14.29
N GLU A 346 14.91 -7.85 14.07
CA GLU A 346 13.90 -8.12 15.12
C GLU A 346 14.27 -9.33 15.97
N THR A 347 14.21 -9.16 17.28
CA THR A 347 14.49 -10.22 18.28
C THR A 347 13.24 -10.73 18.98
N ARG A 348 12.13 -10.01 18.90
CA ARG A 348 10.84 -10.40 19.47
C ARG A 348 10.02 -11.20 18.47
N SER A 349 9.03 -11.94 18.95
CA SER A 349 8.14 -12.68 18.06
C SER A 349 7.31 -11.75 17.16
N PRO A 350 6.89 -12.19 15.96
CA PRO A 350 6.06 -11.39 15.05
C PRO A 350 4.69 -10.95 15.64
N PHE A 351 4.24 -11.60 16.72
CA PHE A 351 2.99 -11.24 17.41
C PHE A 351 3.18 -10.13 18.44
N VAL A 352 4.42 -9.85 18.83
CA VAL A 352 4.79 -8.82 19.84
C VAL A 352 5.45 -7.63 19.18
N THR A 353 6.46 -7.87 18.37
CA THR A 353 7.29 -6.90 17.61
C THR A 353 8.02 -5.86 18.48
N SER A 354 8.99 -5.19 17.91
CA SER A 354 9.71 -4.07 18.53
C SER A 354 9.41 -2.72 17.89
N GLY A 355 8.40 -2.62 17.04
CA GLY A 355 8.06 -1.36 16.40
C GLY A 355 6.60 -1.21 16.05
N ILE A 356 6.26 0.00 15.63
CA ILE A 356 5.00 0.34 14.97
C ILE A 356 5.30 1.04 13.65
N ARG A 357 4.46 0.80 12.64
CA ARG A 357 4.52 1.51 11.36
C ARG A 357 3.49 2.62 11.36
N VAL A 358 3.92 3.81 10.93
CA VAL A 358 3.12 5.02 10.87
C VAL A 358 3.22 5.61 9.47
N GLY A 359 2.12 6.11 8.93
CA GLY A 359 2.08 6.75 7.61
C GLY A 359 1.09 7.91 7.56
N THR A 360 1.22 8.76 6.56
CA THR A 360 0.50 10.02 6.46
C THR A 360 -0.56 10.13 5.35
N PRO A 361 -0.81 9.12 4.46
CA PRO A 361 -1.78 9.27 3.38
C PRO A 361 -3.20 9.60 3.86
N ALA A 362 -3.72 8.84 4.81
CA ALA A 362 -5.07 9.02 5.35
C ALA A 362 -5.23 10.36 6.09
N ALA A 363 -4.29 10.73 6.94
CA ALA A 363 -4.27 12.03 7.62
C ALA A 363 -4.22 13.20 6.62
N THR A 364 -3.45 13.07 5.55
CA THR A 364 -3.41 14.07 4.47
C THR A 364 -4.73 14.15 3.69
N SER A 365 -5.44 13.03 3.52
CA SER A 365 -6.78 13.02 2.90
C SER A 365 -7.82 13.77 3.72
N HIS A 366 -7.68 13.82 5.04
CA HIS A 366 -8.46 14.69 5.92
C HIS A 366 -8.09 16.17 5.77
N GLY A 367 -6.93 16.50 5.20
CA GLY A 367 -6.46 17.88 5.06
C GLY A 367 -5.47 18.33 6.13
N LEU A 368 -4.97 17.41 6.96
CA LEU A 368 -3.91 17.72 7.94
C LEU A 368 -2.61 18.09 7.21
N LYS A 369 -1.86 19.02 7.81
CA LYS A 369 -0.59 19.53 7.30
C LYS A 369 0.50 19.42 8.37
N GLU A 370 1.67 19.99 8.09
CA GLU A 370 2.87 19.88 8.93
C GLU A 370 2.63 20.37 10.35
N THR A 371 1.81 21.42 10.55
CA THR A 371 1.46 21.94 11.88
C THR A 371 0.71 20.90 12.72
N GLU A 372 -0.23 20.18 12.10
CA GLU A 372 -0.97 19.12 12.77
C GLU A 372 -0.07 17.91 13.04
N MET A 373 0.95 17.65 12.22
CA MET A 373 1.91 16.55 12.44
C MET A 373 2.72 16.74 13.73
N GLU A 374 3.04 17.98 14.12
CA GLU A 374 3.66 18.26 15.42
C GLU A 374 2.74 17.89 16.60
N GLN A 375 1.41 18.14 16.47
CA GLN A 375 0.43 17.75 17.48
C GLN A 375 0.25 16.23 17.51
N VAL A 376 0.19 15.59 16.33
CA VAL A 376 0.12 14.13 16.18
C VAL A 376 1.30 13.44 16.88
N ALA A 377 2.53 13.96 16.70
CA ALA A 377 3.71 13.45 17.38
C ALA A 377 3.59 13.60 18.92
N GLY A 378 2.95 14.68 19.40
CA GLY A 378 2.62 14.86 20.80
C GLY A 378 1.66 13.78 21.32
N PHE A 379 0.55 13.55 20.61
CA PHE A 379 -0.43 12.52 20.98
C PHE A 379 0.18 11.10 21.00
N ILE A 380 1.05 10.79 20.03
CA ILE A 380 1.77 9.51 20.00
C ILE A 380 2.67 9.39 21.24
N ALA A 381 3.45 10.43 21.55
CA ALA A 381 4.36 10.44 22.70
C ALA A 381 3.59 10.27 24.01
N ASP A 382 2.51 11.02 24.19
CA ASP A 382 1.68 10.98 25.39
C ASP A 382 1.00 9.60 25.56
N ALA A 383 0.49 9.01 24.48
CA ALA A 383 -0.13 7.68 24.53
C ALA A 383 0.90 6.59 24.88
N VAL A 384 2.09 6.62 24.26
CA VAL A 384 3.17 5.67 24.57
C VAL A 384 3.69 5.83 25.99
N ALA A 385 3.82 7.05 26.50
CA ALA A 385 4.23 7.31 27.88
C ALA A 385 3.18 6.88 28.93
N ASN A 386 1.93 6.67 28.52
CA ASN A 386 0.81 6.31 29.40
C ASN A 386 0.23 4.92 29.09
N ILE A 387 1.04 4.01 28.53
CA ILE A 387 0.64 2.60 28.34
C ILE A 387 0.12 2.02 29.65
N GLY A 388 -1.09 1.45 29.61
CA GLY A 388 -1.76 0.86 30.79
C GLY A 388 -2.57 1.87 31.64
N ASN A 389 -2.59 3.15 31.30
CA ASN A 389 -3.41 4.17 31.98
C ASN A 389 -4.61 4.56 31.13
N ASP A 390 -5.71 3.79 31.27
CA ASP A 390 -6.90 3.96 30.42
C ASP A 390 -7.56 5.34 30.58
N GLU A 391 -7.50 5.97 31.74
CA GLU A 391 -8.04 7.32 31.96
C GLU A 391 -7.30 8.39 31.12
N LYS A 392 -5.97 8.34 31.13
CA LYS A 392 -5.16 9.26 30.32
C LYS A 392 -5.31 8.98 28.82
N LEU A 393 -5.37 7.71 28.40
CA LEU A 393 -5.60 7.36 27.00
C LEU A 393 -6.97 7.84 26.51
N ALA A 394 -8.01 7.74 27.34
CA ALA A 394 -9.33 8.30 27.01
C ALA A 394 -9.29 9.84 26.89
N ALA A 395 -8.52 10.53 27.76
CA ALA A 395 -8.35 11.98 27.64
C ALA A 395 -7.64 12.38 26.35
N ILE A 396 -6.63 11.62 25.91
CA ILE A 396 -5.94 11.84 24.63
C ILE A 396 -6.94 11.62 23.49
N LYS A 397 -7.75 10.56 23.53
CA LYS A 397 -8.80 10.30 22.51
C LYS A 397 -9.74 11.49 22.32
N LEU A 398 -10.15 12.12 23.40
CA LEU A 398 -11.00 13.33 23.30
C LEU A 398 -10.29 14.46 22.56
N GLN A 399 -8.98 14.66 22.78
CA GLN A 399 -8.19 15.69 22.09
C GLN A 399 -8.02 15.34 20.61
N VAL A 400 -7.74 14.06 20.29
CA VAL A 400 -7.68 13.57 18.90
C VAL A 400 -9.01 13.85 18.19
N ASN A 401 -10.15 13.45 18.79
CA ASN A 401 -11.46 13.67 18.20
C ASN A 401 -11.76 15.18 18.02
N GLN A 402 -11.34 16.05 18.97
CA GLN A 402 -11.49 17.50 18.84
C GLN A 402 -10.65 18.06 17.69
N MET A 403 -9.47 17.53 17.44
CA MET A 403 -8.66 17.89 16.28
C MET A 403 -9.33 17.44 14.99
N MET A 404 -9.73 16.16 14.88
CA MET A 404 -10.29 15.58 13.66
C MET A 404 -11.62 16.24 13.24
N LYS A 405 -12.43 16.70 14.19
CA LYS A 405 -13.66 17.49 13.87
C LYS A 405 -13.41 18.75 13.06
N LYS A 406 -12.19 19.28 13.03
CA LYS A 406 -11.81 20.44 12.22
C LYS A 406 -11.51 20.07 10.76
N PHE A 407 -11.36 18.78 10.47
CA PHE A 407 -10.97 18.24 9.19
C PHE A 407 -11.99 17.18 8.70
N PRO A 408 -13.25 17.55 8.45
CA PRO A 408 -14.30 16.60 8.09
C PRO A 408 -14.03 15.96 6.72
N LEU A 409 -14.27 14.65 6.63
CA LEU A 409 -14.09 13.86 5.41
C LEU A 409 -15.44 13.35 4.86
N TYR A 410 -16.19 12.62 5.68
CA TYR A 410 -17.47 11.99 5.33
C TYR A 410 -18.63 12.48 6.20
N ALA A 411 -18.56 13.70 6.74
CA ALA A 411 -19.55 14.25 7.64
C ALA A 411 -20.99 14.24 7.08
N GLN A 412 -21.15 14.31 5.74
CA GLN A 412 -22.45 14.21 5.06
C GLN A 412 -23.09 12.82 5.17
N ARG A 413 -22.28 11.76 5.39
CA ARG A 413 -22.75 10.37 5.55
C ARG A 413 -23.27 10.07 6.96
N LEU A 414 -23.02 10.97 7.92
CA LEU A 414 -23.51 10.90 9.30
C LEU A 414 -24.81 11.66 9.54
N LYS A 415 -25.34 12.35 8.51
CA LYS A 415 -26.61 13.05 8.51
C LYS A 415 -27.72 12.10 8.02
#